data_91396ad6b2f463b20f7fe5171c56ca91
#
_entry.id   91396ad6b2f463b20f7fe5171c56ca91
#
_cell.length_a   1.000
_cell.length_b   1.000
_cell.length_c   1.000
_cell.angle_alpha   90.00
_cell.angle_beta   90.00
_cell.angle_gamma   90.00
#
_symmetry.space_group_name_H-M   'P 1'
#
loop_
_entity.id
_entity.type
_entity.pdbx_description
1 polymer ?
#
loop_
_entity_poly.entity_id
_entity_poly.type
_entity_poly.pdbx_seq_one_letter_code
_entity_poly.pdbx_strand_id
1 'polypeptide(L)'
;MSTLDAAFGALADPTRRAMIQRLRSGEATISALATPHEMTLSGAFKHVRVLQDAGLVRSEKRGRTVWCWLDPKPLRKVADWVSHYEAFWNSQLDSLSAHLSNSRGKEG
;
A
#
# COMPACT_ATOMS: atom_id res chain seq x y z
N MET A 1 10.22 -16.33 -1.63
CA MET A 1 9.83 -15.16 -0.80
C MET A 1 8.52 -15.43 -0.10
N SER A 2 8.34 -14.94 1.12
CA SER A 2 7.07 -15.04 1.81
C SER A 2 6.05 -14.08 1.19
N THR A 3 4.77 -14.32 1.43
CA THR A 3 3.69 -13.44 1.00
C THR A 3 3.89 -12.02 1.55
N LEU A 4 4.38 -11.91 2.79
CA LEU A 4 4.64 -10.63 3.44
C LEU A 4 5.76 -9.86 2.73
N ASP A 5 6.87 -10.54 2.40
CA ASP A 5 7.98 -9.93 1.68
C ASP A 5 7.56 -9.43 0.29
N ALA A 6 6.78 -10.24 -0.42
CA ALA A 6 6.26 -9.86 -1.74
C ALA A 6 5.35 -8.63 -1.64
N ALA A 7 4.49 -8.57 -0.62
CA ALA A 7 3.62 -7.42 -0.40
C ALA A 7 4.43 -6.14 -0.12
N PHE A 8 5.40 -6.21 0.77
CA PHE A 8 6.27 -5.05 1.06
C PHE A 8 7.04 -4.60 -0.19
N GLY A 9 7.58 -5.54 -0.95
CA GLY A 9 8.30 -5.23 -2.20
C GLY A 9 7.40 -4.49 -3.20
N ALA A 10 6.18 -4.98 -3.39
CA ALA A 10 5.22 -4.36 -4.30
C ALA A 10 4.81 -2.96 -3.81
N LEU A 11 4.69 -2.75 -2.50
CA LEU A 11 4.30 -1.49 -1.91
C LEU A 11 5.46 -0.48 -1.79
N ALA A 12 6.67 -0.88 -2.14
CA ALA A 12 7.84 0.00 -2.04
C ALA A 12 7.91 1.08 -3.13
N ASP A 13 7.03 1.04 -4.11
CA ASP A 13 6.97 2.02 -5.20
C ASP A 13 5.78 2.96 -5.03
N PRO A 14 5.97 4.30 -5.14
CA PRO A 14 4.89 5.26 -4.92
C PRO A 14 3.76 5.14 -5.93
N THR A 15 4.06 4.81 -7.19
CA THR A 15 3.03 4.62 -8.20
C THR A 15 2.15 3.43 -7.88
N ARG A 16 2.76 2.32 -7.47
CA ARG A 16 1.98 1.14 -7.07
C ARG A 16 1.13 1.40 -5.83
N ARG A 17 1.65 2.14 -4.84
CA ARG A 17 0.84 2.56 -3.69
C ARG A 17 -0.36 3.41 -4.11
N ALA A 18 -0.16 4.32 -5.08
CA ALA A 18 -1.25 5.15 -5.60
C ALA A 18 -2.31 4.30 -6.31
N MET A 19 -1.89 3.28 -7.05
CA MET A 19 -2.81 2.34 -7.70
C MET A 19 -3.65 1.57 -6.68
N ILE A 20 -3.02 1.06 -5.63
CA ILE A 20 -3.71 0.40 -4.51
C ILE A 20 -4.74 1.35 -3.89
N GLN A 21 -4.35 2.58 -3.64
CA GLN A 21 -5.22 3.59 -3.05
C GLN A 21 -6.45 3.87 -3.92
N ARG A 22 -6.25 3.95 -5.24
CA ARG A 22 -7.36 4.11 -6.19
C ARG A 22 -8.31 2.91 -6.13
N LEU A 23 -7.76 1.70 -6.07
CA LEU A 23 -8.56 0.48 -6.05
C LEU A 23 -9.34 0.27 -4.75
N ARG A 24 -9.02 0.99 -3.69
CA ARG A 24 -9.84 1.01 -2.47
C ARG A 24 -11.26 1.50 -2.75
N SER A 25 -11.41 2.38 -3.73
CA SER A 25 -12.72 2.94 -4.08
C SER A 25 -13.57 2.01 -4.95
N GLY A 26 -12.96 0.92 -5.44
CA GLY A 26 -13.62 -0.05 -6.29
C GLY A 26 -12.75 -0.43 -7.47
N GLU A 27 -13.21 -1.38 -8.27
CA GLU A 27 -12.44 -1.83 -9.43
C GLU A 27 -12.21 -0.70 -10.43
N ALA A 28 -11.13 -0.82 -11.18
CA ALA A 28 -10.73 0.16 -12.19
C ALA A 28 -10.08 -0.56 -13.37
N THR A 29 -10.12 0.07 -14.53
CA THR A 29 -9.42 -0.43 -15.71
C THR A 29 -7.93 -0.09 -15.62
N ILE A 30 -7.10 -0.80 -16.37
CA ILE A 30 -5.67 -0.47 -16.50
C ILE A 30 -5.50 0.98 -16.98
N SER A 31 -6.32 1.41 -17.95
CA SER A 31 -6.26 2.80 -18.44
C SER A 31 -6.54 3.81 -17.34
N ALA A 32 -7.53 3.56 -16.51
CA ALA A 32 -7.86 4.43 -15.38
C ALA A 32 -6.72 4.50 -14.36
N LEU A 33 -6.01 3.40 -14.17
CA LEU A 33 -4.84 3.37 -13.27
C LEU A 33 -3.63 4.09 -13.86
N ALA A 34 -3.49 4.09 -15.18
CA ALA A 34 -2.37 4.72 -15.88
C ALA A 34 -2.50 6.24 -15.96
N THR A 35 -3.71 6.74 -16.21
CA THR A 35 -3.97 8.15 -16.54
C THR A 35 -3.41 9.15 -15.52
N PRO A 36 -3.62 8.99 -14.20
CA PRO A 36 -3.10 9.96 -13.23
C PRO A 36 -1.58 10.10 -13.21
N HIS A 37 -0.86 9.12 -13.74
CA HIS A 37 0.60 9.08 -13.70
C HIS A 37 1.24 9.40 -15.05
N GLU A 38 0.43 9.74 -16.05
CA GLU A 38 0.90 10.05 -17.41
C GLU A 38 1.80 8.97 -17.99
N MET A 39 1.54 7.71 -17.63
CA MET A 39 2.33 6.58 -18.10
C MET A 39 1.64 5.86 -19.25
N THR A 40 2.42 5.10 -20.02
CA THR A 40 1.88 4.24 -21.07
C THR A 40 1.10 3.07 -20.47
N LEU A 41 0.23 2.46 -21.25
CA LEU A 41 -0.46 1.23 -20.84
C LEU A 41 0.53 0.12 -20.52
N SER A 42 1.61 0.03 -21.29
CA SER A 42 2.68 -0.96 -21.05
C SER A 42 3.31 -0.77 -19.68
N GLY A 43 3.58 0.49 -19.30
CA GLY A 43 4.12 0.80 -17.97
C GLY A 43 3.14 0.46 -16.86
N ALA A 44 1.86 0.78 -17.08
CA ALA A 44 0.81 0.45 -16.11
C ALA A 44 0.68 -1.06 -15.94
N PHE A 45 0.72 -1.83 -17.03
CA PHE A 45 0.69 -3.30 -16.97
C PHE A 45 1.84 -3.86 -16.14
N LYS A 46 3.04 -3.30 -16.29
CA LYS A 46 4.21 -3.74 -15.50
C LYS A 46 3.99 -3.55 -14.01
N HIS A 47 3.47 -2.39 -13.61
CA HIS A 47 3.16 -2.12 -12.20
C HIS A 47 2.06 -3.04 -11.68
N VAL A 48 0.99 -3.22 -12.45
CA VAL A 48 -0.11 -4.11 -12.08
C VAL A 48 0.38 -5.55 -11.95
N ARG A 49 1.28 -5.98 -12.83
CA ARG A 49 1.85 -7.32 -12.76
C ARG A 49 2.61 -7.56 -11.46
N VAL A 50 3.41 -6.59 -11.03
CA VAL A 50 4.10 -6.67 -9.73
C VAL A 50 3.10 -6.82 -8.60
N LEU A 51 2.02 -6.04 -8.63
CA LEU A 51 0.94 -6.12 -7.64
C LEU A 51 0.21 -7.46 -7.68
N GLN A 52 -0.02 -8.00 -8.87
CA GLN A 52 -0.63 -9.32 -9.05
C GLN A 52 0.26 -10.44 -8.54
N ASP A 53 1.55 -10.38 -8.84
CA ASP A 53 2.52 -11.40 -8.40
C ASP A 53 2.63 -11.41 -6.88
N ALA A 54 2.42 -10.27 -6.23
CA ALA A 54 2.37 -10.17 -4.77
C ALA A 54 0.99 -10.56 -4.19
N GLY A 55 0.02 -10.85 -5.04
CA GLY A 55 -1.34 -11.21 -4.62
C GLY A 55 -2.20 -10.05 -4.16
N LEU A 56 -1.74 -8.80 -4.32
CA LEU A 56 -2.45 -7.60 -3.88
C LEU A 56 -3.58 -7.19 -4.81
N VAL A 57 -3.46 -7.52 -6.08
CA VAL A 57 -4.40 -7.13 -7.13
C VAL A 57 -4.78 -8.38 -7.93
N ARG A 58 -6.04 -8.44 -8.30
CA ARG A 58 -6.55 -9.40 -9.26
C ARG A 58 -7.03 -8.65 -10.48
N SER A 59 -7.04 -9.31 -11.62
CA SER A 59 -7.56 -8.72 -12.85
C SER A 59 -8.32 -9.73 -13.68
N GLU A 60 -9.17 -9.21 -14.55
CA GLU A 60 -9.98 -9.99 -15.45
C GLU A 60 -10.17 -9.20 -16.74
N LYS A 61 -9.99 -9.88 -17.86
CA LYS A 61 -10.28 -9.28 -19.15
C LYS A 61 -11.78 -9.44 -19.46
N ARG A 62 -12.44 -8.32 -19.71
CA ARG A 62 -13.86 -8.27 -20.10
C ARG A 62 -13.94 -7.56 -21.44
N GLY A 63 -14.15 -8.35 -22.50
CA GLY A 63 -14.06 -7.85 -23.87
C GLY A 63 -12.62 -7.43 -24.18
N ARG A 64 -12.42 -6.15 -24.49
CA ARG A 64 -11.10 -5.57 -24.79
C ARG A 64 -10.49 -4.84 -23.59
N THR A 65 -11.18 -4.85 -22.47
CA THR A 65 -10.82 -4.06 -21.30
C THR A 65 -10.36 -4.98 -20.18
N VAL A 66 -9.25 -4.63 -19.55
CA VAL A 66 -8.76 -5.34 -18.36
C VAL A 66 -9.16 -4.55 -17.11
N TRP A 67 -9.91 -5.22 -16.25
CA TRP A 67 -10.39 -4.68 -14.98
C TRP A 67 -9.56 -5.22 -13.83
N CYS A 68 -9.24 -4.36 -12.89
CA CYS A 68 -8.44 -4.71 -11.71
C CYS A 68 -9.21 -4.41 -10.44
N TRP A 69 -8.97 -5.21 -9.39
CA TRP A 69 -9.52 -4.97 -8.07
C TRP A 69 -8.55 -5.48 -7.00
N LEU A 70 -8.71 -4.99 -5.77
CA LEU A 70 -7.88 -5.39 -4.65
C LEU A 70 -8.26 -6.77 -4.14
N ASP A 71 -7.23 -7.56 -3.82
CA ASP A 71 -7.39 -8.70 -2.94
C ASP A 71 -6.92 -8.26 -1.55
N PRO A 72 -7.81 -8.20 -0.55
CA PRO A 72 -7.45 -7.66 0.76
C PRO A 72 -6.55 -8.59 1.60
N LYS A 73 -6.43 -9.86 1.24
CA LYS A 73 -5.72 -10.84 2.07
C LYS A 73 -4.26 -10.51 2.36
N PRO A 74 -3.43 -10.18 1.34
CA PRO A 74 -2.03 -9.82 1.63
C PRO A 74 -1.91 -8.51 2.40
N LEU A 75 -2.82 -7.55 2.18
CA LEU A 75 -2.84 -6.29 2.95
C LEU A 75 -3.17 -6.56 4.41
N ARG A 76 -4.06 -7.52 4.69
CA ARG A 76 -4.36 -7.91 6.05
C ARG A 76 -3.13 -8.48 6.76
N LYS A 77 -2.33 -9.27 6.07
CA LYS A 77 -1.08 -9.80 6.64
C LYS A 77 -0.10 -8.69 6.98
N VAL A 78 0.02 -7.67 6.13
CA VAL A 78 0.84 -6.48 6.41
C VAL A 78 0.31 -5.76 7.65
N ALA A 79 -1.01 -5.52 7.71
CA ALA A 79 -1.64 -4.87 8.84
C ALA A 79 -1.44 -5.65 10.14
N ASP A 80 -1.59 -6.96 10.10
CA ASP A 80 -1.37 -7.84 11.25
C ASP A 80 0.08 -7.77 11.75
N TRP A 81 1.04 -7.74 10.83
CA TRP A 81 2.45 -7.61 11.19
C TRP A 81 2.72 -6.27 11.89
N VAL A 82 2.20 -5.17 11.31
CA VAL A 82 2.35 -3.83 11.90
C VAL A 82 1.69 -3.78 13.27
N SER A 83 0.50 -4.39 13.42
CA SER A 83 -0.25 -4.36 14.67
C SER A 83 0.49 -5.01 15.86
N HIS A 84 1.36 -5.98 15.59
CA HIS A 84 2.19 -6.58 16.63
C HIS A 84 3.11 -5.56 17.31
N TYR A 85 3.41 -4.46 16.63
CA TYR A 85 4.30 -3.41 17.13
C TYR A 85 3.55 -2.16 17.57
N GLU A 86 2.23 -2.15 17.42
CA GLU A 86 1.42 -0.95 17.67
C GLU A 86 1.56 -0.46 19.13
N ALA A 87 1.44 -1.36 20.08
CA ALA A 87 1.60 -1.00 21.50
C ALA A 87 3.02 -0.49 21.80
N PHE A 88 4.02 -1.12 21.21
CA PHE A 88 5.42 -0.71 21.32
C PHE A 88 5.61 0.71 20.75
N TRP A 89 5.12 0.94 19.54
CA TRP A 89 5.24 2.24 18.88
C TRP A 89 4.58 3.34 19.71
N ASN A 90 3.33 3.10 20.13
CA ASN A 90 2.56 4.06 20.89
C ASN A 90 3.25 4.38 22.22
N SER A 91 3.76 3.37 22.92
CA SER A 91 4.50 3.54 24.17
C SER A 91 5.76 4.39 23.98
N GLN A 92 6.54 4.11 22.93
CA GLN A 92 7.76 4.87 22.65
C GLN A 92 7.46 6.32 22.26
N LEU A 93 6.44 6.54 21.44
CA LEU A 93 6.05 7.89 21.05
C LEU A 93 5.47 8.67 22.21
N ASP A 94 4.69 8.04 23.09
CA ASP A 94 4.16 8.66 24.29
C ASP A 94 5.29 9.05 25.25
N SER A 95 6.27 8.17 25.43
CA SER A 95 7.46 8.46 26.26
C SER A 95 8.24 9.64 25.71
N LEU A 96 8.45 9.70 24.41
CA LEU A 96 9.14 10.81 23.75
C LEU A 96 8.37 12.12 23.92
N SER A 97 7.07 12.08 23.69
CA SER A 97 6.19 13.22 23.85
C SER A 97 6.22 13.76 25.28
N ALA A 98 6.13 12.88 26.26
CA ALA A 98 6.21 13.25 27.70
C ALA A 98 7.57 13.88 28.02
N HIS A 99 8.66 13.31 27.51
CA HIS A 99 10.01 13.83 27.70
C HIS A 99 10.15 15.25 27.14
N LEU A 100 9.67 15.46 25.92
CA LEU A 100 9.73 16.78 25.29
C LEU A 100 8.87 17.80 25.99
N SER A 101 7.69 17.41 26.49
CA SER A 101 6.81 18.28 27.28
C SER A 101 7.48 18.70 28.61
N ASN A 102 8.11 17.75 29.28
CA ASN A 102 8.84 18.04 30.53
C ASN A 102 10.01 18.98 30.30
N SER A 103 10.77 18.81 29.23
CA SER A 103 11.88 19.71 28.87
C SER A 103 11.39 21.11 28.59
N ARG A 104 10.27 21.26 27.89
CA ARG A 104 9.67 22.58 27.64
C ARG A 104 9.18 23.23 28.92
N GLY A 105 8.59 22.45 29.82
CA GLY A 105 8.13 22.93 31.11
C GLY A 105 9.25 23.48 31.99
N LYS A 106 10.44 22.90 31.89
CA LYS A 106 11.61 23.33 32.66
C LYS A 106 12.23 24.63 32.12
N GLU A 107 12.03 24.92 30.84
CA GLU A 107 12.55 26.10 30.18
C GLU A 107 11.67 27.34 30.40
N GLY A 108 10.45 27.11 30.79
CA GLY A 108 9.51 28.18 31.07
C GLY A 108 9.48 28.54 32.54
#